data_a1e26f80cac61441f70dbfba656173a3
#
_entry.id   a1e26f80cac61441f70dbfba656173a3
#
_cell.length_a   1.000
_cell.length_b   1.000
_cell.length_c   1.000
_cell.angle_alpha   90.00
_cell.angle_beta   90.00
_cell.angle_gamma   90.00
#
_symmetry.space_group_name_H-M   'P 1'
#
loop_
_entity.id
_entity.type
_entity.pdbx_description
1 polymer ?
#
loop_
_entity_poly.entity_id
_entity_poly.type
_entity_poly.pdbx_seq_one_letter_code
_entity_poly.pdbx_strand_id
1 'polypeptide(L)'
;MKRRLIIAASLFVFNLSSGFAAENIPFSPQPPEIHAGSWVLMDYTTGQILTAGNEHQQRNPASLTKLMTGYVVDRAIDSHRITPDDIVTVGRDAWAKDNPVFVGSSLMFLKEGDRVSVRDLSRGLIVDSGNDACVALADYIAGGQRQFVEMMNNYAEKLHLKDTHFEIVHGLDAPGQHSSAYDLAVLSRAIIHGEPEFYHMYSEKSLTWNGITQQNRNGLLWDKTMNVDGLKTGHTSGAGFNLIASAVDGQRRLIAVVMGADSAKGREEEARKLLRWGQQNFTTVQILHRGKKVGTERIWYGDKENIALGTEQEFWMVLPKAEIPHIKAKYTLDGKELTAPISAHQRVGEIELYDRDKQVAHWPLVTLESVGEGSMFSRLSDYFHHKA
;
A
#
# COMPACT_ATOMS: atom_id res chain seq x y z
N MET A 1 44.17 -18.37 -15.28
CA MET A 1 43.63 -17.24 -14.47
C MET A 1 42.16 -17.06 -14.78
N LYS A 2 41.27 -17.58 -13.94
CA LYS A 2 39.79 -17.47 -14.12
C LYS A 2 39.30 -16.27 -13.28
N ARG A 3 38.89 -15.18 -13.92
CA ARG A 3 38.23 -14.04 -13.27
C ARG A 3 36.80 -14.46 -12.88
N ARG A 4 36.50 -14.50 -11.61
CA ARG A 4 35.17 -14.62 -11.08
C ARG A 4 34.50 -13.24 -11.11
N LEU A 5 33.45 -13.11 -11.87
CA LEU A 5 32.56 -11.94 -11.84
C LEU A 5 31.69 -12.07 -10.57
N ILE A 6 31.88 -11.17 -9.63
CA ILE A 6 31.00 -11.03 -8.46
C ILE A 6 29.89 -10.08 -8.89
N ILE A 7 28.69 -10.62 -9.11
CA ILE A 7 27.48 -9.83 -9.29
C ILE A 7 27.03 -9.40 -7.88
N ALA A 8 27.21 -8.14 -7.56
CA ALA A 8 26.64 -7.54 -6.36
C ALA A 8 25.14 -7.38 -6.58
N ALA A 9 24.35 -8.23 -5.94
CA ALA A 9 22.92 -8.04 -5.81
C ALA A 9 22.67 -6.83 -4.92
N SER A 10 22.21 -5.73 -5.50
CA SER A 10 21.74 -4.55 -4.77
C SER A 10 20.46 -4.92 -4.04
N LEU A 11 20.58 -5.22 -2.76
CA LEU A 11 19.42 -5.27 -1.86
C LEU A 11 18.85 -3.85 -1.77
N PHE A 12 17.75 -3.60 -2.46
CA PHE A 12 16.89 -2.47 -2.17
C PHE A 12 16.27 -2.69 -0.79
N VAL A 13 16.91 -2.14 0.22
CA VAL A 13 16.28 -1.99 1.54
C VAL A 13 15.22 -0.91 1.38
N PHE A 14 13.97 -1.32 1.25
CA PHE A 14 12.84 -0.44 1.48
C PHE A 14 12.92 0.00 2.95
N ASN A 15 13.41 1.20 3.19
CA ASN A 15 13.12 1.89 4.44
C ASN A 15 11.62 2.16 4.45
N LEU A 16 10.85 1.22 5.02
CA LEU A 16 9.53 1.50 5.54
C LEU A 16 9.71 2.58 6.59
N SER A 17 9.46 3.83 6.20
CA SER A 17 9.26 4.90 7.16
C SER A 17 8.26 4.37 8.18
N SER A 18 8.69 4.33 9.44
CA SER A 18 7.90 3.98 10.61
C SER A 18 6.50 4.59 10.46
N GLY A 19 5.48 3.72 10.39
CA GLY A 19 4.10 4.14 10.29
C GLY A 19 3.78 5.08 11.45
N PHE A 20 3.50 6.32 11.11
CA PHE A 20 2.88 7.23 12.07
C PHE A 20 1.48 6.70 12.31
N ALA A 21 1.24 6.17 13.51
CA ALA A 21 -0.09 5.85 14.00
C ALA A 21 -1.00 7.08 13.85
N ALA A 22 -2.29 6.84 13.69
CA ALA A 22 -3.34 7.88 13.51
C ALA A 22 -3.36 8.99 14.58
N GLU A 23 -2.56 8.85 15.62
CA GLU A 23 -2.59 9.71 16.84
C GLU A 23 -2.15 11.16 16.64
N ASN A 24 -1.61 11.59 15.49
CA ASN A 24 -0.98 12.91 15.44
C ASN A 24 -1.05 13.64 14.08
N ILE A 25 -2.21 13.62 13.40
CA ILE A 25 -2.45 14.72 12.45
C ILE A 25 -2.99 15.89 13.29
N PRO A 26 -2.19 16.93 13.56
CA PRO A 26 -2.69 18.09 14.29
C PRO A 26 -3.88 18.68 13.55
N PHE A 27 -4.92 19.07 14.27
CA PHE A 27 -6.13 19.71 13.71
C PHE A 27 -6.90 18.83 12.72
N SER A 28 -6.84 17.49 12.89
CA SER A 28 -7.63 16.57 12.06
C SER A 28 -9.13 16.90 12.19
N PRO A 29 -9.86 16.96 11.07
CA PRO A 29 -11.29 17.12 11.10
C PRO A 29 -11.97 15.98 11.87
N GLN A 30 -13.13 16.27 12.48
CA GLN A 30 -13.93 15.27 13.18
C GLN A 30 -14.27 14.12 12.21
N PRO A 31 -13.91 12.87 12.50
CA PRO A 31 -14.28 11.73 11.68
C PRO A 31 -15.79 11.43 11.75
N PRO A 32 -16.35 10.82 10.69
CA PRO A 32 -17.75 10.41 10.73
C PRO A 32 -17.96 9.28 11.73
N GLU A 33 -19.17 9.17 12.25
CA GLU A 33 -19.61 8.01 13.01
C GLU A 33 -19.76 6.80 12.06
N ILE A 34 -19.13 5.69 12.42
CA ILE A 34 -19.09 4.45 11.64
C ILE A 34 -19.73 3.31 12.42
N HIS A 35 -20.74 2.68 11.82
CA HIS A 35 -21.47 1.56 12.38
C HIS A 35 -20.92 0.24 11.84
N ALA A 36 -19.77 -0.19 12.39
CA ALA A 36 -19.11 -1.45 12.08
C ALA A 36 -18.28 -1.92 13.27
N GLY A 37 -17.89 -3.19 13.27
CA GLY A 37 -17.08 -3.76 14.34
C GLY A 37 -15.67 -3.22 14.39
N SER A 38 -15.05 -3.00 13.23
CA SER A 38 -13.76 -2.31 13.09
C SER A 38 -13.63 -1.67 11.70
N TRP A 39 -12.82 -0.61 11.60
CA TRP A 39 -12.59 0.09 10.33
C TRP A 39 -11.25 0.81 10.28
N VAL A 40 -10.79 1.09 9.09
CA VAL A 40 -9.61 1.90 8.78
C VAL A 40 -9.87 2.71 7.52
N LEU A 41 -9.43 3.96 7.49
CA LEU A 41 -9.22 4.74 6.29
C LEU A 41 -7.73 5.08 6.16
N MET A 42 -7.10 4.61 5.09
CA MET A 42 -5.68 4.78 4.81
C MET A 42 -5.47 5.60 3.53
N ASP A 43 -4.50 6.52 3.57
CA ASP A 43 -3.94 7.10 2.34
C ASP A 43 -2.97 6.11 1.69
N TYR A 44 -3.20 5.80 0.43
CA TYR A 44 -2.39 4.81 -0.28
C TYR A 44 -0.93 5.24 -0.45
N THR A 45 -0.68 6.50 -0.81
CA THR A 45 0.67 7.00 -1.13
C THR A 45 1.58 6.94 0.09
N THR A 46 1.11 7.45 1.22
CA THR A 46 1.91 7.54 2.44
C THR A 46 1.79 6.33 3.36
N GLY A 47 0.68 5.56 3.26
CA GLY A 47 0.31 4.53 4.22
C GLY A 47 -0.23 5.10 5.55
N GLN A 48 -0.44 6.41 5.63
CA GLN A 48 -0.93 7.06 6.84
C GLN A 48 -2.41 6.74 7.07
N ILE A 49 -2.74 6.40 8.32
CA ILE A 49 -4.13 6.20 8.75
C ILE A 49 -4.75 7.56 9.04
N LEU A 50 -5.88 7.84 8.39
CA LEU A 50 -6.62 9.10 8.55
C LEU A 50 -7.65 9.02 9.69
N THR A 51 -8.30 7.88 9.81
CA THR A 51 -9.18 7.53 10.92
C THR A 51 -9.29 6.02 11.03
N ALA A 52 -9.52 5.54 12.24
CA ALA A 52 -9.67 4.12 12.52
C ALA A 52 -10.57 3.90 13.75
N GLY A 53 -11.08 2.69 13.89
CA GLY A 53 -11.77 2.23 15.08
C GLY A 53 -11.63 0.73 15.24
N ASN A 54 -11.15 0.31 16.42
CA ASN A 54 -10.84 -1.10 16.71
C ASN A 54 -9.95 -1.76 15.65
N GLU A 55 -9.03 -1.00 15.04
CA GLU A 55 -8.28 -1.36 13.84
C GLU A 55 -7.40 -2.60 14.01
N HIS A 56 -6.93 -2.88 15.22
CA HIS A 56 -6.13 -4.05 15.56
C HIS A 56 -6.94 -5.20 16.15
N GLN A 57 -8.28 -5.05 16.23
CA GLN A 57 -9.12 -6.13 16.71
C GLN A 57 -9.09 -7.31 15.72
N GLN A 58 -8.67 -8.47 16.19
CA GLN A 58 -8.73 -9.71 15.43
C GLN A 58 -10.18 -10.10 15.17
N ARG A 59 -10.52 -10.27 13.90
CA ARG A 59 -11.85 -10.63 13.42
C ARG A 59 -11.75 -11.67 12.31
N ASN A 60 -12.84 -12.42 12.09
CA ASN A 60 -12.91 -13.30 10.93
C ASN A 60 -12.94 -12.49 9.63
N PRO A 61 -11.96 -12.65 8.72
CA PRO A 61 -11.90 -11.92 7.46
C PRO A 61 -12.95 -12.39 6.45
N ALA A 62 -13.53 -13.57 6.61
CA ALA A 62 -14.36 -14.22 5.58
C ALA A 62 -13.62 -14.21 4.23
N SER A 63 -14.28 -13.94 3.12
CA SER A 63 -13.68 -13.89 1.79
C SER A 63 -12.67 -12.75 1.56
N LEU A 64 -12.40 -11.88 2.54
CA LEU A 64 -11.24 -10.99 2.47
C LEU A 64 -9.93 -11.76 2.54
N THR A 65 -9.93 -13.00 3.03
CA THR A 65 -8.81 -13.96 2.94
C THR A 65 -8.27 -14.07 1.50
N LYS A 66 -9.17 -13.99 0.51
CA LYS A 66 -8.81 -14.10 -0.90
C LYS A 66 -7.92 -12.96 -1.40
N LEU A 67 -7.81 -11.87 -0.66
CA LEU A 67 -6.81 -10.84 -0.94
C LEU A 67 -5.40 -11.38 -0.78
N MET A 68 -5.13 -12.15 0.29
CA MET A 68 -3.83 -12.80 0.45
C MET A 68 -3.62 -13.91 -0.58
N THR A 69 -4.67 -14.70 -0.89
CA THR A 69 -4.59 -15.71 -1.95
C THR A 69 -4.23 -15.06 -3.29
N GLY A 70 -4.91 -13.98 -3.66
CA GLY A 70 -4.60 -13.20 -4.86
C GLY A 70 -3.21 -12.58 -4.82
N TYR A 71 -2.76 -12.08 -3.67
CA TYR A 71 -1.42 -11.53 -3.50
C TYR A 71 -0.34 -12.59 -3.73
N VAL A 72 -0.52 -13.82 -3.23
CA VAL A 72 0.42 -14.94 -3.51
C VAL A 72 0.48 -15.25 -5.01
N VAL A 73 -0.67 -15.27 -5.70
CA VAL A 73 -0.74 -15.46 -7.16
C VAL A 73 0.01 -14.35 -7.89
N ASP A 74 -0.27 -13.09 -7.54
CA ASP A 74 0.39 -11.92 -8.11
C ASP A 74 1.92 -11.97 -7.93
N ARG A 75 2.40 -12.32 -6.74
CA ARG A 75 3.84 -12.51 -6.47
C ARG A 75 4.46 -13.68 -7.23
N ALA A 76 3.69 -14.74 -7.49
CA ALA A 76 4.15 -15.86 -8.32
C ALA A 76 4.28 -15.45 -9.81
N ILE A 77 3.40 -14.58 -10.28
CA ILE A 77 3.48 -13.99 -11.63
C ILE A 77 4.68 -13.03 -11.73
N ASP A 78 4.80 -12.09 -10.82
CA ASP A 78 5.89 -11.10 -10.77
C ASP A 78 7.28 -11.75 -10.71
N SER A 79 7.41 -12.85 -9.97
CA SER A 79 8.64 -13.65 -9.90
C SER A 79 8.86 -14.62 -11.07
N HIS A 80 8.00 -14.58 -12.10
CA HIS A 80 8.03 -15.46 -13.28
C HIS A 80 7.98 -16.97 -12.97
N ARG A 81 7.42 -17.35 -11.81
CA ARG A 81 7.19 -18.77 -11.47
C ARG A 81 6.02 -19.35 -12.24
N ILE A 82 5.03 -18.53 -12.54
CA ILE A 82 3.87 -18.84 -13.38
C ILE A 82 3.61 -17.66 -14.30
N THR A 83 2.77 -17.87 -15.32
CA THR A 83 2.26 -16.80 -16.18
C THR A 83 0.74 -16.74 -16.13
N PRO A 84 0.13 -15.58 -16.43
CA PRO A 84 -1.34 -15.46 -16.49
C PRO A 84 -1.98 -16.43 -17.49
N ASP A 85 -1.24 -16.84 -18.52
CA ASP A 85 -1.74 -17.68 -19.60
C ASP A 85 -1.45 -19.19 -19.39
N ASP A 86 -0.80 -19.55 -18.29
CA ASP A 86 -0.61 -20.96 -17.91
C ASP A 86 -1.97 -21.63 -17.72
N ILE A 87 -2.08 -22.86 -18.24
CA ILE A 87 -3.32 -23.63 -18.14
C ILE A 87 -3.28 -24.58 -16.97
N VAL A 88 -4.16 -24.35 -16.03
CA VAL A 88 -4.39 -25.19 -14.85
C VAL A 88 -5.44 -26.26 -15.19
N THR A 89 -5.12 -27.52 -14.92
CA THR A 89 -6.11 -28.60 -14.94
C THR A 89 -6.74 -28.69 -13.56
N VAL A 90 -8.04 -28.48 -13.46
CA VAL A 90 -8.79 -28.47 -12.20
C VAL A 90 -8.83 -29.86 -11.59
N GLY A 91 -8.34 -29.99 -10.36
CA GLY A 91 -8.40 -31.24 -9.59
C GLY A 91 -9.78 -31.49 -8.96
N ARG A 92 -9.96 -32.68 -8.43
CA ARG A 92 -11.24 -33.11 -7.82
C ARG A 92 -11.61 -32.30 -6.58
N ASP A 93 -10.64 -31.89 -5.79
CA ASP A 93 -10.85 -31.07 -4.59
C ASP A 93 -11.32 -29.62 -4.87
N ALA A 94 -11.02 -29.13 -6.08
CA ALA A 94 -11.54 -27.86 -6.60
C ALA A 94 -12.88 -28.03 -7.36
N TRP A 95 -13.42 -29.26 -7.49
CA TRP A 95 -14.68 -29.46 -8.18
C TRP A 95 -15.87 -28.94 -7.34
N ALA A 96 -16.47 -27.88 -7.81
CA ALA A 96 -17.52 -27.13 -7.11
C ALA A 96 -18.69 -28.01 -6.61
N LYS A 97 -19.09 -29.00 -7.39
CA LYS A 97 -20.24 -29.88 -7.07
C LYS A 97 -19.89 -31.05 -6.14
N ASP A 98 -18.66 -31.53 -6.19
CA ASP A 98 -18.25 -32.76 -5.47
C ASP A 98 -17.67 -32.47 -4.07
N ASN A 99 -17.17 -31.27 -3.84
CA ASN A 99 -16.57 -30.89 -2.57
C ASN A 99 -17.64 -30.37 -1.57
N PRO A 100 -17.94 -31.13 -0.48
CA PRO A 100 -18.97 -30.76 0.48
C PRO A 100 -18.66 -29.44 1.23
N VAL A 101 -17.39 -29.04 1.32
CA VAL A 101 -16.97 -27.78 1.94
C VAL A 101 -17.54 -26.56 1.18
N PHE A 102 -17.85 -26.72 -0.10
CA PHE A 102 -18.34 -25.63 -0.93
C PHE A 102 -19.86 -25.43 -0.90
N VAL A 103 -20.60 -26.29 -0.22
CA VAL A 103 -22.07 -26.19 -0.17
C VAL A 103 -22.51 -24.83 0.37
N GLY A 104 -23.33 -24.11 -0.40
CA GLY A 104 -23.84 -22.78 -0.03
C GLY A 104 -22.81 -21.64 -0.07
N SER A 105 -21.63 -21.89 -0.61
CA SER A 105 -20.56 -20.89 -0.71
C SER A 105 -20.46 -20.27 -2.11
N SER A 106 -19.57 -19.29 -2.26
CA SER A 106 -19.30 -18.61 -3.54
C SER A 106 -18.39 -19.45 -4.42
N LEU A 107 -18.76 -19.65 -5.68
CA LEU A 107 -18.09 -20.55 -6.62
C LEU A 107 -17.99 -19.93 -8.01
N MET A 108 -16.93 -20.28 -8.72
CA MET A 108 -16.79 -20.10 -10.17
C MET A 108 -17.49 -21.22 -10.96
N PHE A 109 -17.90 -22.29 -10.27
CA PHE A 109 -18.53 -23.51 -10.80
C PHE A 109 -17.58 -24.35 -11.68
N LEU A 110 -16.35 -24.55 -11.20
CA LEU A 110 -15.37 -25.41 -11.83
C LEU A 110 -15.76 -26.91 -11.73
N LYS A 111 -15.30 -27.68 -12.70
CA LYS A 111 -15.43 -29.14 -12.75
C LYS A 111 -14.06 -29.79 -12.81
N GLU A 112 -13.93 -31.00 -12.26
CA GLU A 112 -12.73 -31.83 -12.42
C GLU A 112 -12.40 -31.98 -13.90
N GLY A 113 -11.13 -31.75 -14.26
CA GLY A 113 -10.62 -31.82 -15.62
C GLY A 113 -10.82 -30.56 -16.46
N ASP A 114 -11.52 -29.55 -15.97
CA ASP A 114 -11.56 -28.24 -16.64
C ASP A 114 -10.14 -27.71 -16.84
N ARG A 115 -9.91 -27.10 -18.01
CA ARG A 115 -8.64 -26.45 -18.34
C ARG A 115 -8.85 -24.95 -18.35
N VAL A 116 -8.29 -24.27 -17.35
CA VAL A 116 -8.57 -22.85 -17.08
C VAL A 116 -7.26 -22.09 -16.96
N SER A 117 -7.17 -20.91 -17.56
CA SER A 117 -5.98 -20.05 -17.41
C SER A 117 -5.84 -19.54 -15.97
N VAL A 118 -4.60 -19.29 -15.53
CA VAL A 118 -4.33 -18.60 -14.25
C VAL A 118 -5.08 -17.26 -14.22
N ARG A 119 -5.14 -16.55 -15.33
CA ARG A 119 -5.89 -15.30 -15.49
C ARG A 119 -7.37 -15.47 -15.16
N ASP A 120 -8.05 -16.46 -15.75
CA ASP A 120 -9.48 -16.68 -15.53
C ASP A 120 -9.77 -17.22 -14.13
N LEU A 121 -8.91 -18.07 -13.59
CA LEU A 121 -9.02 -18.48 -12.18
C LEU A 121 -8.86 -17.29 -11.23
N SER A 122 -7.94 -16.38 -11.51
CA SER A 122 -7.76 -15.15 -10.72
C SER A 122 -8.98 -14.25 -10.79
N ARG A 123 -9.60 -14.11 -11.97
CA ARG A 123 -10.88 -13.40 -12.14
C ARG A 123 -12.01 -14.08 -11.36
N GLY A 124 -12.09 -15.42 -11.41
CA GLY A 124 -13.06 -16.21 -10.64
C GLY A 124 -12.89 -16.01 -9.12
N LEU A 125 -11.64 -16.02 -8.63
CA LEU A 125 -11.30 -15.71 -7.24
C LEU A 125 -11.77 -14.31 -6.83
N ILE A 126 -11.52 -13.30 -7.67
CA ILE A 126 -11.76 -11.89 -7.37
C ILE A 126 -13.24 -11.52 -7.55
N VAL A 127 -13.79 -11.74 -8.76
CA VAL A 127 -15.12 -11.26 -9.16
C VAL A 127 -16.23 -12.14 -8.58
N ASP A 128 -16.12 -13.46 -8.78
CA ASP A 128 -17.12 -14.42 -8.29
C ASP A 128 -16.92 -14.77 -6.82
N SER A 129 -15.76 -14.39 -6.26
CA SER A 129 -15.33 -14.86 -4.94
C SER A 129 -15.25 -16.39 -4.85
N GLY A 130 -14.86 -17.05 -5.94
CA GLY A 130 -14.89 -18.50 -6.12
C GLY A 130 -13.93 -19.23 -5.18
N ASN A 131 -14.48 -20.05 -4.28
CA ASN A 131 -13.68 -20.88 -3.37
C ASN A 131 -12.96 -21.99 -4.14
N ASP A 132 -13.60 -22.55 -5.15
CA ASP A 132 -13.07 -23.53 -6.08
C ASP A 132 -11.87 -22.99 -6.89
N ALA A 133 -11.94 -21.75 -7.34
CA ALA A 133 -10.82 -21.08 -8.02
C ALA A 133 -9.62 -20.90 -7.07
N CYS A 134 -9.85 -20.61 -5.78
CA CYS A 134 -8.77 -20.53 -4.79
C CYS A 134 -8.05 -21.88 -4.63
N VAL A 135 -8.80 -22.97 -4.54
CA VAL A 135 -8.24 -24.30 -4.39
C VAL A 135 -7.43 -24.69 -5.64
N ALA A 136 -7.99 -24.49 -6.84
CA ALA A 136 -7.29 -24.79 -8.10
C ALA A 136 -5.98 -24.00 -8.24
N LEU A 137 -5.95 -22.73 -7.86
CA LEU A 137 -4.73 -21.91 -7.88
C LEU A 137 -3.72 -22.38 -6.82
N ALA A 138 -4.18 -22.73 -5.61
CA ALA A 138 -3.32 -23.22 -4.55
C ALA A 138 -2.62 -24.53 -4.92
N ASP A 139 -3.37 -25.45 -5.51
CA ASP A 139 -2.83 -26.73 -5.97
C ASP A 139 -1.81 -26.55 -7.09
N TYR A 140 -2.11 -25.66 -8.03
CA TYR A 140 -1.20 -25.38 -9.15
C TYR A 140 0.11 -24.73 -8.69
N ILE A 141 0.03 -23.73 -7.80
CA ILE A 141 1.20 -22.94 -7.40
C ILE A 141 2.06 -23.64 -6.35
N ALA A 142 1.43 -24.33 -5.40
CA ALA A 142 2.10 -24.87 -4.23
C ALA A 142 2.05 -26.41 -4.12
N GLY A 143 1.32 -27.07 -5.00
CA GLY A 143 1.09 -28.51 -4.94
C GLY A 143 0.08 -28.94 -3.86
N GLY A 144 -0.67 -28.00 -3.28
CA GLY A 144 -1.72 -28.25 -2.32
C GLY A 144 -2.04 -27.07 -1.42
N GLN A 145 -3.23 -27.08 -0.84
CA GLN A 145 -3.76 -25.97 -0.04
C GLN A 145 -2.91 -25.69 1.20
N ARG A 146 -2.41 -26.74 1.90
CA ARG A 146 -1.57 -26.57 3.10
C ARG A 146 -0.30 -25.79 2.80
N GLN A 147 0.43 -26.17 1.75
CA GLN A 147 1.66 -25.50 1.33
C GLN A 147 1.38 -24.06 0.90
N PHE A 148 0.23 -23.83 0.28
CA PHE A 148 -0.18 -22.48 -0.11
C PHE A 148 -0.50 -21.60 1.10
N VAL A 149 -1.16 -22.14 2.14
CA VAL A 149 -1.41 -21.44 3.40
C VAL A 149 -0.10 -21.07 4.11
N GLU A 150 0.91 -21.96 4.08
CA GLU A 150 2.25 -21.63 4.57
C GLU A 150 2.84 -20.43 3.81
N MET A 151 2.66 -20.35 2.48
CA MET A 151 3.08 -19.19 1.70
C MET A 151 2.30 -17.93 2.09
N MET A 152 0.97 -18.04 2.32
CA MET A 152 0.14 -16.89 2.77
C MET A 152 0.65 -16.32 4.09
N ASN A 153 0.94 -17.19 5.09
CA ASN A 153 1.45 -16.76 6.38
C ASN A 153 2.88 -16.19 6.30
N ASN A 154 3.74 -16.76 5.44
CA ASN A 154 5.07 -16.19 5.18
C ASN A 154 4.99 -14.78 4.56
N TYR A 155 4.01 -14.51 3.70
CA TYR A 155 3.80 -13.15 3.18
C TYR A 155 3.18 -12.23 4.23
N ALA A 156 2.30 -12.74 5.12
CA ALA A 156 1.80 -11.97 6.24
C ALA A 156 2.94 -11.49 7.15
N GLU A 157 3.90 -12.34 7.46
CA GLU A 157 5.11 -11.95 8.22
C GLU A 157 5.95 -10.90 7.47
N LYS A 158 6.21 -11.09 6.18
CA LYS A 158 6.97 -10.13 5.35
C LYS A 158 6.32 -8.76 5.26
N LEU A 159 4.99 -8.72 5.25
CA LEU A 159 4.20 -7.49 5.25
C LEU A 159 3.97 -6.93 6.67
N HIS A 160 4.49 -7.60 7.70
CA HIS A 160 4.32 -7.25 9.11
C HIS A 160 2.84 -7.20 9.57
N LEU A 161 2.01 -8.11 9.06
CA LEU A 161 0.60 -8.25 9.43
C LEU A 161 0.52 -8.98 10.79
N LYS A 162 0.61 -8.23 11.89
CA LYS A 162 0.78 -8.78 13.24
C LYS A 162 -0.49 -9.40 13.82
N ASP A 163 -1.65 -8.99 13.32
CA ASP A 163 -2.96 -9.42 13.77
C ASP A 163 -3.59 -10.42 12.79
N THR A 164 -2.78 -11.08 11.95
CA THR A 164 -3.27 -11.91 10.85
C THR A 164 -2.67 -13.31 10.88
N HIS A 165 -3.54 -14.30 10.76
CA HIS A 165 -3.17 -15.70 10.54
C HIS A 165 -4.19 -16.37 9.62
N PHE A 166 -3.70 -17.13 8.64
CA PHE A 166 -4.52 -17.86 7.69
C PHE A 166 -4.43 -19.37 7.95
N GLU A 167 -5.57 -20.04 7.89
CA GLU A 167 -5.72 -21.48 7.99
C GLU A 167 -6.19 -22.13 6.69
N ILE A 168 -6.84 -21.32 5.84
CA ILE A 168 -7.43 -21.78 4.58
C ILE A 168 -7.26 -20.74 3.47
N VAL A 169 -7.38 -21.19 2.22
CA VAL A 169 -7.13 -20.36 1.04
C VAL A 169 -8.31 -19.48 0.60
N HIS A 170 -9.52 -19.73 1.07
CA HIS A 170 -10.75 -19.12 0.53
C HIS A 170 -11.57 -18.29 1.53
N GLY A 171 -11.38 -18.49 2.84
CA GLY A 171 -12.02 -17.67 3.87
C GLY A 171 -13.40 -18.14 4.35
N LEU A 172 -13.72 -19.42 4.22
CA LEU A 172 -14.78 -20.03 5.04
C LEU A 172 -14.35 -20.03 6.51
N ASP A 173 -15.31 -20.20 7.43
CA ASP A 173 -14.99 -20.18 8.84
C ASP A 173 -14.05 -21.35 9.20
N ALA A 174 -12.90 -21.01 9.79
CA ALA A 174 -11.90 -21.97 10.25
C ALA A 174 -11.35 -21.52 11.61
N PRO A 175 -11.22 -22.45 12.59
CA PRO A 175 -10.63 -22.12 13.87
C PRO A 175 -9.19 -21.60 13.70
N GLY A 176 -8.85 -20.50 14.37
CA GLY A 176 -7.52 -19.89 14.30
C GLY A 176 -7.38 -18.82 13.21
N GLN A 177 -8.21 -18.82 12.18
CA GLN A 177 -8.14 -17.83 11.11
C GLN A 177 -8.64 -16.46 11.56
N HIS A 178 -7.81 -15.44 11.43
CA HIS A 178 -8.15 -14.08 11.79
C HIS A 178 -7.33 -13.05 11.01
N SER A 179 -7.82 -11.82 10.99
CA SER A 179 -7.11 -10.63 10.52
C SER A 179 -7.66 -9.39 11.22
N SER A 180 -7.06 -8.22 10.96
CA SER A 180 -7.53 -6.94 11.47
C SER A 180 -7.79 -5.95 10.34
N ALA A 181 -8.54 -4.88 10.62
CA ALA A 181 -8.78 -3.84 9.63
C ALA A 181 -7.48 -3.13 9.21
N TYR A 182 -6.56 -2.96 10.15
CA TYR A 182 -5.23 -2.39 9.88
C TYR A 182 -4.41 -3.28 8.93
N ASP A 183 -4.27 -4.57 9.27
CA ASP A 183 -3.50 -5.51 8.46
C ASP A 183 -4.08 -5.66 7.05
N LEU A 184 -5.41 -5.68 6.93
CA LEU A 184 -6.08 -5.74 5.64
C LEU A 184 -5.89 -4.46 4.82
N ALA A 185 -5.77 -3.28 5.44
CA ALA A 185 -5.40 -2.04 4.75
C ALA A 185 -3.96 -2.11 4.23
N VAL A 186 -3.02 -2.62 5.04
CA VAL A 186 -1.62 -2.83 4.62
C VAL A 186 -1.53 -3.82 3.46
N LEU A 187 -2.24 -4.96 3.55
CA LEU A 187 -2.30 -5.94 2.47
C LEU A 187 -2.89 -5.34 1.19
N SER A 188 -3.98 -4.58 1.32
CA SER A 188 -4.62 -3.91 0.18
C SER A 188 -3.68 -2.92 -0.52
N ARG A 189 -2.91 -2.16 0.28
CA ARG A 189 -1.87 -1.26 -0.25
C ARG A 189 -0.81 -2.02 -1.02
N ALA A 190 -0.37 -3.17 -0.53
CA ALA A 190 0.61 -4.02 -1.20
C ALA A 190 0.06 -4.60 -2.53
N ILE A 191 -1.21 -5.01 -2.57
CA ILE A 191 -1.89 -5.49 -3.79
C ILE A 191 -1.97 -4.39 -4.84
N ILE A 192 -2.37 -3.18 -4.45
CA ILE A 192 -2.48 -2.03 -5.38
C ILE A 192 -1.10 -1.64 -5.95
N HIS A 193 -0.03 -1.88 -5.21
CA HIS A 193 1.35 -1.63 -5.64
C HIS A 193 1.91 -2.75 -6.53
N GLY A 194 1.24 -3.88 -6.61
CA GLY A 194 1.63 -5.05 -7.42
C GLY A 194 1.43 -4.84 -8.92
N GLU A 195 1.25 -5.94 -9.64
CA GLU A 195 1.08 -5.91 -11.09
C GLU A 195 -0.22 -5.20 -11.51
N PRO A 196 -0.14 -4.13 -12.34
CA PRO A 196 -1.32 -3.33 -12.71
C PRO A 196 -2.41 -4.14 -13.39
N GLU A 197 -2.05 -5.11 -14.25
CA GLU A 197 -3.02 -5.98 -14.93
C GLU A 197 -3.76 -6.87 -13.93
N PHE A 198 -3.06 -7.37 -12.90
CA PHE A 198 -3.68 -8.17 -11.86
C PHE A 198 -4.63 -7.32 -11.01
N TYR A 199 -4.17 -6.12 -10.60
CA TYR A 199 -5.00 -5.20 -9.83
C TYR A 199 -6.26 -4.77 -10.61
N HIS A 200 -6.16 -4.58 -11.92
CA HIS A 200 -7.30 -4.19 -12.76
C HIS A 200 -8.49 -5.16 -12.63
N MET A 201 -8.25 -6.45 -12.39
CA MET A 201 -9.32 -7.45 -12.21
C MET A 201 -10.27 -7.11 -11.05
N TYR A 202 -9.79 -6.38 -10.02
CA TYR A 202 -10.64 -5.96 -8.89
C TYR A 202 -11.71 -4.94 -9.28
N SER A 203 -11.55 -4.25 -10.39
CA SER A 203 -12.52 -3.30 -10.96
C SER A 203 -13.54 -3.96 -11.90
N GLU A 204 -13.36 -5.22 -12.25
CA GLU A 204 -14.27 -5.93 -13.13
C GLU A 204 -15.65 -6.12 -12.47
N LYS A 205 -16.69 -5.73 -13.17
CA LYS A 205 -18.06 -5.73 -12.65
C LYS A 205 -18.75 -7.09 -12.75
N SER A 206 -18.33 -7.93 -13.69
CA SER A 206 -18.88 -9.26 -13.88
C SER A 206 -17.89 -10.20 -14.55
N LEU A 207 -18.08 -11.49 -14.32
CA LEU A 207 -17.37 -12.57 -15.02
C LEU A 207 -18.39 -13.56 -15.56
N THR A 208 -18.17 -14.02 -16.79
CA THR A 208 -18.92 -15.12 -17.39
C THR A 208 -18.01 -16.32 -17.55
N TRP A 209 -18.35 -17.42 -16.90
CA TRP A 209 -17.65 -18.70 -17.02
C TRP A 209 -18.66 -19.81 -17.34
N ASN A 210 -18.38 -20.63 -18.35
CA ASN A 210 -19.27 -21.72 -18.80
C ASN A 210 -20.75 -21.31 -18.99
N GLY A 211 -20.98 -20.10 -19.52
CA GLY A 211 -22.34 -19.57 -19.73
C GLY A 211 -23.01 -19.01 -18.46
N ILE A 212 -22.36 -19.07 -17.30
CA ILE A 212 -22.87 -18.49 -16.05
C ILE A 212 -22.21 -17.11 -15.84
N THR A 213 -23.03 -16.07 -15.82
CA THR A 213 -22.56 -14.71 -15.53
C THR A 213 -22.83 -14.38 -14.05
N GLN A 214 -21.79 -13.98 -13.32
CA GLN A 214 -21.88 -13.52 -11.96
C GLN A 214 -21.39 -12.06 -11.86
N GLN A 215 -21.98 -11.29 -10.97
CA GLN A 215 -21.60 -9.89 -10.73
C GLN A 215 -20.66 -9.80 -9.52
N ASN A 216 -19.73 -8.88 -9.59
CA ASN A 216 -18.92 -8.50 -8.44
C ASN A 216 -19.82 -8.00 -7.32
N ARG A 217 -19.56 -8.44 -6.08
CA ARG A 217 -20.41 -8.10 -4.93
C ARG A 217 -20.05 -6.77 -4.28
N ASN A 218 -19.02 -6.08 -4.77
CA ASN A 218 -18.68 -4.72 -4.36
C ASN A 218 -19.57 -3.71 -5.09
N GLY A 219 -20.69 -3.35 -4.49
CA GLY A 219 -21.66 -2.41 -5.09
C GLY A 219 -21.11 -1.01 -5.33
N LEU A 220 -20.01 -0.62 -4.65
CA LEU A 220 -19.37 0.68 -4.88
C LEU A 220 -18.71 0.80 -6.27
N LEU A 221 -18.46 -0.29 -6.98
CA LEU A 221 -17.99 -0.25 -8.37
C LEU A 221 -19.03 0.37 -9.33
N TRP A 222 -20.29 0.45 -8.94
CA TRP A 222 -21.36 1.11 -9.71
C TRP A 222 -21.67 2.53 -9.22
N ASP A 223 -21.00 3.00 -8.17
CA ASP A 223 -21.21 4.37 -7.67
C ASP A 223 -20.57 5.38 -8.64
N LYS A 224 -21.43 6.14 -9.33
CA LYS A 224 -21.00 7.14 -10.31
C LYS A 224 -20.46 8.42 -9.67
N THR A 225 -20.60 8.57 -8.36
CA THR A 225 -20.14 9.75 -7.61
C THR A 225 -18.73 9.59 -7.07
N MET A 226 -18.14 8.40 -7.22
CA MET A 226 -16.81 8.04 -6.74
C MET A 226 -16.13 7.15 -7.77
N ASN A 227 -14.83 7.33 -7.96
CA ASN A 227 -14.03 6.45 -8.82
C ASN A 227 -13.47 5.29 -8.00
N VAL A 228 -14.35 4.29 -7.69
CA VAL A 228 -13.98 3.08 -6.97
C VAL A 228 -13.52 2.02 -7.96
N ASP A 229 -12.32 1.43 -7.74
CA ASP A 229 -11.70 0.46 -8.62
C ASP A 229 -11.29 -0.86 -7.92
N GLY A 230 -11.76 -1.09 -6.71
CA GLY A 230 -11.47 -2.30 -5.91
C GLY A 230 -12.15 -2.22 -4.55
N LEU A 231 -11.94 -3.17 -3.65
CA LEU A 231 -11.22 -4.43 -3.85
C LEU A 231 -12.15 -5.64 -3.64
N LYS A 232 -12.55 -5.91 -2.40
CA LYS A 232 -13.16 -7.20 -2.07
C LYS A 232 -14.21 -7.10 -0.98
N THR A 233 -15.21 -7.96 -1.09
CA THR A 233 -16.23 -8.19 -0.05
C THR A 233 -16.00 -9.53 0.65
N GLY A 234 -16.47 -9.64 1.89
CA GLY A 234 -16.50 -10.88 2.65
C GLY A 234 -17.78 -10.97 3.49
N HIS A 235 -18.29 -12.17 3.68
CA HIS A 235 -19.42 -12.43 4.58
C HIS A 235 -19.44 -13.89 5.02
N THR A 236 -19.56 -14.10 6.31
CA THR A 236 -20.07 -15.32 6.96
C THR A 236 -20.96 -14.89 8.12
N SER A 237 -21.75 -15.83 8.66
CA SER A 237 -22.58 -15.52 9.84
C SER A 237 -21.76 -15.04 11.03
N GLY A 238 -20.53 -15.56 11.18
CA GLY A 238 -19.62 -15.16 12.28
C GLY A 238 -18.86 -13.85 12.02
N ALA A 239 -18.56 -13.54 10.76
CA ALA A 239 -17.82 -12.36 10.38
C ALA A 239 -18.67 -11.08 10.27
N GLY A 240 -20.00 -11.23 10.01
CA GLY A 240 -20.81 -10.11 9.53
C GLY A 240 -20.44 -9.72 8.11
N PHE A 241 -20.71 -8.48 7.71
CA PHE A 241 -20.46 -7.99 6.36
C PHE A 241 -19.19 -7.15 6.31
N ASN A 242 -18.21 -7.61 5.54
CA ASN A 242 -16.90 -6.98 5.37
C ASN A 242 -16.77 -6.38 3.96
N LEU A 243 -16.11 -5.24 3.84
CA LEU A 243 -15.76 -4.60 2.56
C LEU A 243 -14.42 -3.87 2.67
N ILE A 244 -13.59 -4.05 1.66
CA ILE A 244 -12.48 -3.15 1.39
C ILE A 244 -12.78 -2.45 0.07
N ALA A 245 -12.76 -1.12 0.11
CA ALA A 245 -12.96 -0.28 -1.06
C ALA A 245 -11.75 0.63 -1.28
N SER A 246 -11.33 0.74 -2.54
CA SER A 246 -10.29 1.67 -2.99
C SER A 246 -10.92 2.68 -3.93
N ALA A 247 -10.67 3.97 -3.70
CA ALA A 247 -11.17 5.05 -4.53
C ALA A 247 -10.06 6.03 -4.92
N VAL A 248 -10.08 6.45 -6.20
CA VAL A 248 -9.16 7.42 -6.76
C VAL A 248 -9.84 8.79 -6.88
N ASP A 249 -9.15 9.84 -6.42
CA ASP A 249 -9.55 11.24 -6.54
C ASP A 249 -8.36 12.04 -7.09
N GLY A 250 -8.38 12.32 -8.40
CA GLY A 250 -7.23 12.87 -9.10
C GLY A 250 -6.02 11.92 -9.04
N GLN A 251 -4.93 12.38 -8.47
CA GLN A 251 -3.72 11.57 -8.27
C GLN A 251 -3.68 10.86 -6.92
N ARG A 252 -4.69 11.06 -6.10
CA ARG A 252 -4.77 10.52 -4.75
C ARG A 252 -5.64 9.27 -4.70
N ARG A 253 -5.24 8.31 -3.90
CA ARG A 253 -6.00 7.08 -3.63
C ARG A 253 -6.20 6.89 -2.14
N LEU A 254 -7.41 6.50 -1.76
CA LEU A 254 -7.76 6.10 -0.41
C LEU A 254 -8.20 4.65 -0.37
N ILE A 255 -7.91 3.98 0.74
CA ILE A 255 -8.31 2.61 1.03
C ILE A 255 -9.18 2.65 2.28
N ALA A 256 -10.43 2.22 2.18
CA ALA A 256 -11.35 2.06 3.29
C ALA A 256 -11.58 0.58 3.59
N VAL A 257 -11.34 0.17 4.82
CA VAL A 257 -11.64 -1.16 5.34
C VAL A 257 -12.79 -1.05 6.33
N VAL A 258 -13.83 -1.85 6.15
CA VAL A 258 -14.99 -1.99 7.05
C VAL A 258 -15.18 -3.46 7.35
N MET A 259 -15.19 -3.85 8.61
CA MET A 259 -15.40 -5.23 9.05
C MET A 259 -16.53 -5.32 10.07
N GLY A 260 -17.40 -6.33 9.89
CA GLY A 260 -18.49 -6.60 10.82
C GLY A 260 -19.62 -5.57 10.78
N ALA A 261 -19.98 -5.08 9.61
CA ALA A 261 -21.22 -4.34 9.42
C ALA A 261 -22.44 -5.28 9.47
N ASP A 262 -23.63 -4.73 9.74
CA ASP A 262 -24.85 -5.52 9.93
C ASP A 262 -25.49 -6.00 8.62
N SER A 263 -25.13 -5.40 7.47
CA SER A 263 -25.71 -5.75 6.18
C SER A 263 -24.76 -5.46 5.01
N ALA A 264 -25.05 -6.06 3.85
CA ALA A 264 -24.35 -5.77 2.61
C ALA A 264 -24.42 -4.29 2.22
N LYS A 265 -25.59 -3.67 2.39
CA LYS A 265 -25.78 -2.24 2.14
C LYS A 265 -25.03 -1.39 3.20
N GLY A 266 -25.07 -1.80 4.46
CA GLY A 266 -24.38 -1.12 5.57
C GLY A 266 -22.88 -1.02 5.32
N ARG A 267 -22.18 -2.12 4.97
CA ARG A 267 -20.73 -2.06 4.67
C ARG A 267 -20.39 -1.10 3.53
N GLU A 268 -21.26 -0.98 2.52
CA GLU A 268 -21.07 -0.03 1.41
C GLU A 268 -21.29 1.42 1.86
N GLU A 269 -22.30 1.68 2.67
CA GLU A 269 -22.60 3.01 3.22
C GLU A 269 -21.45 3.49 4.13
N GLU A 270 -20.96 2.62 5.01
CA GLU A 270 -19.87 2.96 5.93
C GLU A 270 -18.54 3.20 5.17
N ALA A 271 -18.20 2.36 4.19
CA ALA A 271 -17.02 2.57 3.36
C ALA A 271 -17.14 3.87 2.54
N ARG A 272 -18.32 4.19 2.01
CA ARG A 272 -18.59 5.44 1.30
C ARG A 272 -18.42 6.66 2.20
N LYS A 273 -18.90 6.62 3.44
CA LYS A 273 -18.70 7.69 4.43
C LYS A 273 -17.22 7.97 4.68
N LEU A 274 -16.44 6.91 4.92
CA LEU A 274 -14.99 7.01 5.14
C LEU A 274 -14.29 7.65 3.95
N LEU A 275 -14.53 7.12 2.75
CA LEU A 275 -13.90 7.60 1.53
C LEU A 275 -14.23 9.07 1.25
N ARG A 276 -15.52 9.45 1.34
CA ARG A 276 -15.97 10.84 1.13
C ARG A 276 -15.36 11.79 2.15
N TRP A 277 -15.36 11.41 3.43
CA TRP A 277 -14.75 12.23 4.47
C TRP A 277 -13.26 12.46 4.21
N GLY A 278 -12.53 11.40 3.86
CA GLY A 278 -11.12 11.51 3.51
C GLY A 278 -10.88 12.40 2.28
N GLN A 279 -11.69 12.24 1.21
CA GLN A 279 -11.57 13.05 -0.01
C GLN A 279 -11.91 14.52 0.23
N GLN A 280 -12.89 14.81 1.06
CA GLN A 280 -13.30 16.19 1.34
C GLN A 280 -12.33 16.95 2.22
N ASN A 281 -11.74 16.28 3.21
CA ASN A 281 -11.01 16.94 4.29
C ASN A 281 -9.50 16.91 4.16
N PHE A 282 -8.92 15.96 3.42
CA PHE A 282 -7.47 15.80 3.32
C PHE A 282 -6.96 15.93 1.90
N THR A 283 -5.68 16.21 1.79
CA THR A 283 -4.93 16.13 0.55
C THR A 283 -3.57 15.46 0.81
N THR A 284 -3.04 14.79 -0.20
CA THR A 284 -1.70 14.20 -0.18
C THR A 284 -0.81 15.08 -1.04
N VAL A 285 0.22 15.65 -0.44
CA VAL A 285 1.13 16.59 -1.11
C VAL A 285 2.55 16.07 -1.08
N GLN A 286 3.26 16.26 -2.17
CA GLN A 286 4.69 16.04 -2.23
C GLN A 286 5.40 17.28 -1.67
N ILE A 287 5.92 17.16 -0.45
CA ILE A 287 6.58 18.27 0.24
C ILE A 287 7.97 18.50 -0.34
N LEU A 288 8.70 17.44 -0.61
CA LEU A 288 10.06 17.49 -1.14
C LEU A 288 10.21 16.58 -2.35
N HIS A 289 10.92 17.08 -3.35
CA HIS A 289 11.28 16.33 -4.54
C HIS A 289 12.77 16.00 -4.51
N ARG A 290 13.10 14.75 -4.81
CA ARG A 290 14.49 14.30 -4.90
C ARG A 290 15.32 15.18 -5.83
N GLY A 291 16.48 15.66 -5.34
CA GLY A 291 17.41 16.46 -6.13
C GLY A 291 16.94 17.88 -6.45
N LYS A 292 15.74 18.30 -6.02
CA LYS A 292 15.33 19.70 -6.19
C LYS A 292 16.02 20.61 -5.18
N LYS A 293 16.40 21.77 -5.65
CA LYS A 293 16.97 22.82 -4.83
C LYS A 293 15.92 23.38 -3.86
N VAL A 294 16.24 23.31 -2.58
CA VAL A 294 15.47 23.90 -1.47
C VAL A 294 16.02 25.30 -1.12
N GLY A 295 17.34 25.46 -1.22
CA GLY A 295 18.02 26.71 -0.92
C GLY A 295 19.39 26.80 -1.57
N THR A 296 20.04 27.91 -1.36
CA THR A 296 21.41 28.19 -1.80
C THR A 296 22.13 28.87 -0.65
N GLU A 297 23.30 28.36 -0.29
CA GLU A 297 24.14 28.92 0.77
C GLU A 297 25.51 29.33 0.22
N ARG A 298 26.12 30.33 0.86
CA ARG A 298 27.49 30.66 0.60
C ARG A 298 28.41 29.54 1.08
N ILE A 299 29.41 29.21 0.25
CA ILE A 299 30.47 28.29 0.64
C ILE A 299 31.82 29.02 0.60
N TRP A 300 32.55 28.96 1.68
CA TRP A 300 33.87 29.62 1.84
C TRP A 300 35.00 28.76 1.31
N TYR A 301 36.01 29.39 0.78
CA TYR A 301 37.26 28.80 0.27
C TYR A 301 37.07 27.86 -0.92
N GLY A 302 35.94 27.91 -1.59
CA GLY A 302 35.58 27.06 -2.71
C GLY A 302 35.95 27.60 -4.07
N ASP A 303 35.88 26.74 -5.08
CA ASP A 303 35.97 27.08 -6.51
C ASP A 303 34.65 27.70 -7.02
N LYS A 304 33.63 27.71 -6.17
CA LYS A 304 32.32 28.39 -6.34
C LYS A 304 31.99 29.22 -5.10
N GLU A 305 31.27 30.30 -5.26
CA GLU A 305 30.81 31.13 -4.15
C GLU A 305 29.60 30.59 -3.41
N ASN A 306 28.77 29.83 -4.11
CA ASN A 306 27.51 29.31 -3.58
C ASN A 306 27.33 27.82 -3.92
N ILE A 307 26.60 27.12 -3.06
CA ILE A 307 26.26 25.72 -3.22
C ILE A 307 24.75 25.51 -3.12
N ALA A 308 24.21 24.68 -4.00
CA ALA A 308 22.81 24.32 -3.97
C ALA A 308 22.57 23.22 -2.91
N LEU A 309 21.52 23.42 -2.10
CA LEU A 309 21.08 22.51 -1.06
C LEU A 309 19.72 21.94 -1.37
N GLY A 310 19.46 20.70 -0.97
CA GLY A 310 18.20 19.99 -1.21
C GLY A 310 18.08 18.72 -0.40
N THR A 311 17.34 17.75 -0.93
CA THR A 311 17.17 16.42 -0.34
C THR A 311 17.39 15.34 -1.38
N GLU A 312 17.84 14.16 -0.93
CA GLU A 312 17.99 12.96 -1.78
C GLU A 312 16.73 12.11 -1.84
N GLN A 313 15.77 12.37 -1.00
CA GLN A 313 14.55 11.57 -0.88
C GLN A 313 13.33 12.37 -1.36
N GLU A 314 12.31 11.64 -1.76
CA GLU A 314 10.98 12.20 -1.96
C GLU A 314 10.20 12.06 -0.66
N PHE A 315 9.48 13.14 -0.29
CA PHE A 315 8.63 13.12 0.89
C PHE A 315 7.20 13.52 0.53
N TRP A 316 6.31 12.62 0.85
CA TRP A 316 4.88 12.82 0.73
C TRP A 316 4.25 12.90 2.11
N MET A 317 3.26 13.76 2.26
CA MET A 317 2.53 13.93 3.51
C MET A 317 1.04 14.11 3.24
N VAL A 318 0.21 13.55 4.10
CA VAL A 318 -1.21 13.85 4.13
C VAL A 318 -1.45 14.99 5.10
N LEU A 319 -2.18 15.99 4.65
CA LEU A 319 -2.51 17.17 5.44
C LEU A 319 -4.02 17.44 5.38
N PRO A 320 -4.63 17.90 6.48
CA PRO A 320 -5.97 18.48 6.40
C PRO A 320 -5.94 19.68 5.44
N LYS A 321 -6.90 19.76 4.54
CA LYS A 321 -6.96 20.85 3.54
C LYS A 321 -7.00 22.24 4.18
N ALA A 322 -7.65 22.35 5.34
CA ALA A 322 -7.72 23.60 6.11
C ALA A 322 -6.37 24.06 6.67
N GLU A 323 -5.41 23.13 6.87
CA GLU A 323 -4.11 23.46 7.45
C GLU A 323 -3.06 23.87 6.41
N ILE A 324 -3.28 23.58 5.11
CA ILE A 324 -2.31 23.90 4.04
C ILE A 324 -1.79 25.34 4.11
N PRO A 325 -2.62 26.40 4.31
CA PRO A 325 -2.14 27.76 4.39
C PRO A 325 -1.21 28.05 5.58
N HIS A 326 -1.21 27.18 6.59
CA HIS A 326 -0.42 27.32 7.80
C HIS A 326 0.90 26.54 7.77
N ILE A 327 1.08 25.71 6.75
CA ILE A 327 2.28 24.88 6.57
C ILE A 327 3.43 25.77 6.08
N LYS A 328 4.56 25.73 6.80
CA LYS A 328 5.79 26.45 6.44
C LYS A 328 6.97 25.49 6.50
N ALA A 329 7.82 25.56 5.48
CA ALA A 329 9.10 24.87 5.47
C ALA A 329 10.24 25.87 5.69
N LYS A 330 11.21 25.50 6.49
CA LYS A 330 12.49 26.18 6.64
C LYS A 330 13.61 25.16 6.69
N TYR A 331 14.84 25.61 6.53
CA TYR A 331 16.01 24.75 6.79
C TYR A 331 16.98 25.44 7.72
N THR A 332 17.77 24.63 8.40
CA THR A 332 18.85 25.04 9.30
C THR A 332 20.11 24.29 8.94
N LEU A 333 21.27 24.92 9.09
CA LEU A 333 22.56 24.29 8.92
C LEU A 333 23.04 23.72 10.25
N ASP A 334 23.74 22.58 10.24
CA ASP A 334 24.37 21.98 11.43
C ASP A 334 25.49 22.88 12.00
N GLY A 335 26.16 23.65 11.12
CA GLY A 335 27.20 24.62 11.44
C GLY A 335 26.78 26.03 11.06
N LYS A 336 27.56 27.01 11.49
CA LYS A 336 27.30 28.42 11.12
C LYS A 336 27.57 28.69 9.64
N GLU A 337 28.46 27.91 9.00
CA GLU A 337 28.99 28.19 7.66
C GLU A 337 29.39 26.89 6.95
N LEU A 338 29.37 26.92 5.61
CA LEU A 338 29.86 25.85 4.79
C LEU A 338 31.24 26.22 4.23
N THR A 339 32.19 25.27 4.28
CA THR A 339 33.57 25.45 3.80
C THR A 339 33.91 24.34 2.80
N ALA A 340 34.61 24.72 1.74
CA ALA A 340 35.19 23.77 0.78
C ALA A 340 36.49 23.12 1.31
N PRO A 341 36.82 21.88 0.88
CA PRO A 341 36.07 21.10 -0.09
C PRO A 341 34.85 20.41 0.56
N ILE A 342 33.75 20.27 -0.20
CA ILE A 342 32.58 19.57 0.23
C ILE A 342 32.07 18.64 -0.90
N SER A 343 31.66 17.43 -0.54
CA SER A 343 31.17 16.47 -1.51
C SER A 343 29.68 16.66 -1.80
N ALA A 344 29.22 16.26 -2.99
CA ALA A 344 27.80 16.10 -3.25
C ALA A 344 27.18 15.08 -2.27
N HIS A 345 25.91 15.27 -1.97
CA HIS A 345 25.11 14.39 -1.09
C HIS A 345 25.59 14.34 0.37
N GLN A 346 26.42 15.29 0.78
CA GLN A 346 26.85 15.43 2.16
C GLN A 346 25.75 16.11 2.98
N ARG A 347 25.37 15.51 4.13
CA ARG A 347 24.44 16.13 5.08
C ARG A 347 25.09 17.39 5.67
N VAL A 348 24.35 18.48 5.66
CA VAL A 348 24.80 19.80 6.14
C VAL A 348 23.80 20.48 7.07
N GLY A 349 22.63 19.86 7.31
CA GLY A 349 21.62 20.43 8.14
C GLY A 349 20.30 19.63 8.11
N GLU A 350 19.23 20.33 8.43
CA GLU A 350 17.88 19.79 8.43
C GLU A 350 16.90 20.70 7.69
N ILE A 351 15.92 20.08 7.05
CA ILE A 351 14.72 20.71 6.52
C ILE A 351 13.63 20.44 7.54
N GLU A 352 12.95 21.47 8.00
CA GLU A 352 11.93 21.39 9.03
C GLU A 352 10.59 21.87 8.45
N LEU A 353 9.52 21.14 8.75
CA LEU A 353 8.16 21.50 8.40
C LEU A 353 7.39 21.91 9.65
N TYR A 354 6.70 23.01 9.58
CA TYR A 354 5.89 23.56 10.66
C TYR A 354 4.44 23.68 10.22
N ASP A 355 3.53 23.31 11.12
CA ASP A 355 2.14 23.73 11.08
C ASP A 355 1.96 24.78 12.16
N ARG A 356 1.70 26.04 11.76
CA ARG A 356 1.81 27.22 12.60
C ARG A 356 3.18 27.28 13.29
N ASP A 357 3.22 27.15 14.61
CA ASP A 357 4.46 27.17 15.39
C ASP A 357 4.93 25.77 15.85
N LYS A 358 4.19 24.71 15.46
CA LYS A 358 4.52 23.33 15.84
C LYS A 358 5.29 22.65 14.71
N GLN A 359 6.49 22.15 15.01
CA GLN A 359 7.23 21.29 14.11
C GLN A 359 6.50 19.96 13.94
N VAL A 360 6.16 19.61 12.70
CA VAL A 360 5.39 18.39 12.35
C VAL A 360 6.23 17.35 11.64
N ALA A 361 7.35 17.75 11.02
CA ALA A 361 8.29 16.82 10.40
C ALA A 361 9.67 17.46 10.21
N HIS A 362 10.71 16.63 10.00
CA HIS A 362 12.05 17.08 9.64
C HIS A 362 12.76 16.03 8.78
N TRP A 363 13.71 16.47 7.95
CA TRP A 363 14.48 15.63 7.01
C TRP A 363 15.90 16.15 6.85
N PRO A 364 16.87 15.28 6.48
CA PRO A 364 18.23 15.71 6.19
C PRO A 364 18.28 16.73 5.04
N LEU A 365 19.01 17.82 5.24
CA LEU A 365 19.42 18.75 4.21
C LEU A 365 20.81 18.32 3.70
N VAL A 366 20.93 18.16 2.39
CA VAL A 366 22.20 17.74 1.76
C VAL A 366 22.64 18.71 0.66
N THR A 367 23.93 18.67 0.36
CA THR A 367 24.50 19.34 -0.82
C THR A 367 24.06 18.62 -2.09
N LEU A 368 23.67 19.35 -3.13
CA LEU A 368 23.27 18.76 -4.41
C LEU A 368 24.44 18.61 -5.39
N GLU A 369 25.58 19.20 -5.08
CA GLU A 369 26.79 19.19 -5.91
C GLU A 369 28.04 19.19 -5.05
N SER A 370 29.17 18.86 -5.63
CA SER A 370 30.49 19.00 -4.99
C SER A 370 31.08 20.39 -5.28
N VAL A 371 31.78 20.94 -4.31
CA VAL A 371 32.58 22.15 -4.46
C VAL A 371 34.02 21.83 -4.05
N GLY A 372 34.94 22.06 -4.96
CA GLY A 372 36.40 21.86 -4.74
C GLY A 372 37.03 23.06 -4.02
N GLU A 373 38.31 22.93 -3.67
CA GLU A 373 39.08 24.06 -3.14
C GLU A 373 39.26 25.14 -4.19
N GLY A 374 39.02 26.39 -3.81
CA GLY A 374 39.25 27.56 -4.62
C GLY A 374 40.74 27.81 -4.89
N SER A 375 41.04 28.66 -5.87
CA SER A 375 42.41 29.11 -6.14
C SER A 375 43.02 29.83 -4.93
N MET A 376 44.34 29.92 -4.87
CA MET A 376 45.03 30.63 -3.79
C MET A 376 44.53 32.08 -3.63
N PHE A 377 44.23 32.76 -4.73
CA PHE A 377 43.73 34.14 -4.71
C PHE A 377 42.29 34.21 -4.20
N SER A 378 41.41 33.28 -4.60
CA SER A 378 40.04 33.17 -4.12
C SER A 378 40.02 32.90 -2.60
N ARG A 379 40.85 31.95 -2.15
CA ARG A 379 40.93 31.60 -0.71
C ARG A 379 41.48 32.75 0.14
N LEU A 380 42.41 33.52 -0.38
CA LEU A 380 42.96 34.70 0.32
C LEU A 380 41.88 35.81 0.39
N SER A 381 41.16 36.04 -0.67
CA SER A 381 40.01 36.97 -0.68
C SER A 381 38.96 36.58 0.33
N ASP A 382 38.57 35.32 0.36
CA ASP A 382 37.61 34.78 1.33
C ASP A 382 38.08 34.93 2.77
N TYR A 383 39.36 34.70 3.03
CA TYR A 383 39.96 34.88 4.37
C TYR A 383 39.80 36.31 4.92
N PHE A 384 39.95 37.31 4.06
CA PHE A 384 39.78 38.71 4.47
C PHE A 384 38.29 39.08 4.65
N HIS A 385 37.39 38.55 3.80
CA HIS A 385 35.97 38.84 3.91
C HIS A 385 35.29 38.08 5.07
N HIS A 386 35.83 36.92 5.45
CA HIS A 386 35.28 36.11 6.54
C HIS A 386 35.64 36.64 7.94
N LYS A 387 36.74 37.45 8.05
CA LYS A 387 37.15 38.05 9.34
C LYS A 387 36.67 39.49 9.53
N ALA A 388 36.11 40.11 8.53
CA ALA A 388 35.55 41.44 8.60
C ALA A 388 34.06 41.40 9.01
#